data_9cc07e63e216ddae04de2b0b1915da35
#
_entry.id   9cc07e63e216ddae04de2b0b1915da35
#
_cell.length_a   1.000
_cell.length_b   1.000
_cell.length_c   1.000
_cell.angle_alpha   90.00
_cell.angle_beta   90.00
_cell.angle_gamma   90.00
#
_symmetry.space_group_name_H-M   'P 1'
#
loop_
_entity.id
_entity.type
_entity.pdbx_description
1 polymer ?
#
loop_
_entity_poly.entity_id
_entity_poly.type
_entity_poly.pdbx_seq_one_letter_code
_entity_poly.pdbx_strand_id
1 'polypeptide(L)'
;MKNVHELIDTHTDYLIGSTLPVTCTGLSKVLENKVRHDKFTGLLSGMEYSSKDLWGLVKQSVRENESEEGILVFDDTISEKPYTGENPLMGWHTTIQRGVRSRVSIC
;
A
#
# COMPACT_ATOMS: atom_id res chain seq x y z
N MET A 1 19.45 7.41 -15.83
CA MET A 1 18.39 6.43 -15.56
C MET A 1 18.27 6.29 -14.05
N LYS A 2 17.08 6.56 -13.49
CA LYS A 2 16.90 6.42 -12.04
C LYS A 2 17.08 4.97 -11.63
N ASN A 3 17.83 4.74 -10.56
CA ASN A 3 17.98 3.40 -10.00
C ASN A 3 16.70 2.96 -9.25
N VAL A 4 16.61 1.69 -8.86
CA VAL A 4 15.42 1.12 -8.21
C VAL A 4 15.09 1.87 -6.91
N HIS A 5 16.09 2.23 -6.12
CA HIS A 5 15.89 2.95 -4.85
C HIS A 5 15.27 4.33 -5.08
N GLU A 6 15.78 5.10 -6.05
CA GLU A 6 15.19 6.40 -6.40
C GLU A 6 13.75 6.29 -6.89
N LEU A 7 13.42 5.22 -7.62
CA LEU A 7 12.05 4.96 -8.06
C LEU A 7 11.13 4.62 -6.89
N ILE A 8 11.59 3.81 -5.95
CA ILE A 8 10.85 3.47 -4.72
C ILE A 8 10.61 4.73 -3.89
N ASP A 9 11.64 5.51 -3.63
CA ASP A 9 11.53 6.77 -2.86
C ASP A 9 10.55 7.73 -3.53
N THR A 10 10.67 7.93 -4.84
CA THR A 10 9.78 8.80 -5.60
C THR A 10 8.32 8.33 -5.54
N HIS A 11 8.09 7.01 -5.65
CA HIS A 11 6.76 6.43 -5.54
C HIS A 11 6.19 6.58 -4.12
N THR A 12 7.00 6.34 -3.10
CA THR A 12 6.62 6.50 -1.69
C THR A 12 6.23 7.95 -1.37
N ASP A 13 7.05 8.90 -1.79
CA ASP A 13 6.76 10.33 -1.62
C ASP A 13 5.44 10.73 -2.29
N TYR A 14 5.16 10.18 -3.47
CA TYR A 14 3.90 10.40 -4.16
C TYR A 14 2.71 9.82 -3.40
N LEU A 15 2.83 8.62 -2.84
CA LEU A 15 1.78 7.99 -2.02
C LEU A 15 1.48 8.81 -0.77
N ILE A 16 2.51 9.31 -0.08
CA ILE A 16 2.37 10.08 1.15
C ILE A 16 1.81 11.48 0.86
N GLY A 17 2.28 12.13 -0.20
CA GLY A 17 1.95 13.51 -0.52
C GLY A 17 0.64 13.71 -1.30
N SER A 18 0.07 12.66 -1.87
CA SER A 18 -1.13 12.74 -2.71
C SER A 18 -2.42 12.83 -1.89
N THR A 19 -3.29 13.75 -2.25
CA THR A 19 -4.66 13.87 -1.74
C THR A 19 -5.70 13.27 -2.69
N LEU A 20 -5.30 12.86 -3.87
CA LEU A 20 -6.13 12.27 -4.93
C LEU A 20 -5.79 10.78 -5.12
N PRO A 21 -6.60 10.01 -5.84
CA PRO A 21 -6.28 8.64 -6.16
C PRO A 21 -4.89 8.50 -6.77
N VAL A 22 -4.08 7.61 -6.22
CA VAL A 22 -2.69 7.40 -6.63
C VAL A 22 -2.60 6.33 -7.72
N THR A 23 -2.02 6.70 -8.86
CA THR A 23 -1.79 5.81 -10.00
C THR A 23 -0.40 6.01 -10.58
N CYS A 24 0.16 4.99 -11.22
CA CYS A 24 1.46 5.12 -11.90
C CYS A 24 1.41 6.17 -13.02
N THR A 25 0.29 6.29 -13.71
CA THR A 25 0.07 7.32 -14.72
C THR A 25 0.02 8.73 -14.11
N GLY A 26 -0.64 8.87 -12.97
CA GLY A 26 -0.68 10.14 -12.23
C GLY A 26 0.70 10.57 -11.77
N LEU A 27 1.50 9.64 -11.23
CA LEU A 27 2.88 9.91 -10.84
C LEU A 27 3.74 10.34 -12.05
N SER A 28 3.61 9.64 -13.18
CA SER A 28 4.33 10.01 -14.40
C SER A 28 4.00 11.44 -14.86
N LYS A 29 2.74 11.86 -14.77
CA LYS A 29 2.32 13.25 -15.07
C LYS A 29 2.93 14.26 -14.11
N VAL A 30 2.95 13.98 -12.83
CA VAL A 30 3.58 14.85 -11.81
C VAL A 30 5.08 15.02 -12.09
N LEU A 31 5.73 13.99 -12.59
CA LEU A 31 7.14 14.03 -13.00
C LEU A 31 7.35 14.60 -14.42
N GLU A 32 6.33 15.24 -14.99
CA GLU A 32 6.40 15.80 -16.35
C GLU A 32 6.81 14.78 -17.43
N ASN A 33 6.40 13.53 -17.24
CA ASN A 33 6.75 12.36 -18.08
C ASN A 33 8.26 12.07 -18.19
N LYS A 34 9.07 12.61 -17.30
CA LYS A 34 10.52 12.27 -17.24
C LYS A 34 10.76 10.81 -16.88
N VAL A 35 9.81 10.20 -16.15
CA VAL A 35 9.77 8.77 -15.87
C VAL A 35 8.40 8.25 -16.32
N ARG A 36 8.40 7.28 -17.21
CA ARG A 36 7.16 6.70 -17.75
C ARG A 36 6.46 5.82 -16.74
N HIS A 37 5.13 5.76 -16.81
CA HIS A 37 4.29 4.96 -15.90
C HIS A 37 4.64 3.46 -15.92
N ASP A 38 5.09 2.93 -17.05
CA ASP A 38 5.49 1.53 -17.20
C ASP A 38 6.72 1.17 -16.34
N LYS A 39 7.59 2.12 -16.05
CA LYS A 39 8.72 1.92 -15.12
C LYS A 39 8.21 1.64 -13.70
N PHE A 40 7.25 2.40 -13.21
CA PHE A 40 6.66 2.19 -11.90
C PHE A 40 5.81 0.92 -11.86
N THR A 41 5.02 0.66 -12.89
CA THR A 41 4.23 -0.57 -13.00
C THR A 41 5.13 -1.80 -13.01
N GLY A 42 6.20 -1.78 -13.78
CA GLY A 42 7.19 -2.87 -13.82
C GLY A 42 7.92 -3.06 -12.49
N LEU A 43 8.27 -1.97 -11.80
CA LEU A 43 8.85 -2.02 -10.48
C LEU A 43 7.92 -2.71 -9.49
N LEU A 44 6.68 -2.27 -9.37
CA LEU A 44 5.69 -2.81 -8.43
C LEU A 44 5.34 -4.27 -8.72
N SER A 45 5.21 -4.65 -9.98
CA SER A 45 4.91 -6.04 -10.36
C SER A 45 6.11 -6.99 -10.19
N GLY A 46 7.32 -6.49 -10.22
CA GLY A 46 8.56 -7.26 -10.03
C GLY A 46 9.02 -7.37 -8.58
N MET A 47 8.37 -6.69 -7.65
CA MET A 47 8.73 -6.71 -6.23
C MET A 47 8.05 -7.88 -5.52
N GLU A 48 8.83 -8.84 -5.06
CA GLU A 48 8.39 -9.95 -4.23
C GLU A 48 8.85 -9.74 -2.79
N TYR A 49 8.08 -8.95 -2.04
CA TYR A 49 8.32 -8.75 -0.61
C TYR A 49 7.36 -9.54 0.25
N SER A 50 7.88 -10.06 1.36
CA SER A 50 7.13 -10.81 2.35
C SER A 50 7.02 -10.04 3.68
N SER A 51 6.18 -10.54 4.58
CA SER A 51 6.10 -9.99 5.95
C SER A 51 7.45 -10.08 6.69
N LYS A 52 8.30 -11.05 6.33
CA LYS A 52 9.66 -11.18 6.88
C LYS A 52 10.56 -10.01 6.47
N ASP A 53 10.45 -9.56 5.22
CA ASP A 53 11.21 -8.42 4.72
C ASP A 53 10.77 -7.13 5.42
N LEU A 54 9.46 -6.94 5.57
CA LEU A 54 8.91 -5.82 6.34
C LEU A 54 9.39 -5.85 7.79
N TRP A 55 9.35 -7.01 8.44
CA TRP A 55 9.84 -7.15 9.81
C TRP A 55 11.32 -6.80 9.92
N GLY A 56 12.14 -7.22 8.96
CA GLY A 56 13.56 -6.87 8.90
C GLY A 56 13.82 -5.36 8.89
N LEU A 57 12.95 -4.59 8.22
CA LEU A 57 13.04 -3.13 8.15
C LEU A 57 12.58 -2.43 9.44
N VAL A 58 11.48 -2.87 10.03
CA VAL A 58 10.82 -2.17 11.16
C VAL A 58 11.25 -2.68 12.53
N LYS A 59 11.91 -3.83 12.60
CA LYS A 59 12.27 -4.52 13.85
C LYS A 59 13.00 -3.62 14.84
N GLN A 60 13.96 -2.83 14.37
CA GLN A 60 14.73 -1.94 15.23
C GLN A 60 13.81 -0.90 15.87
N SER A 61 13.00 -0.22 15.06
CA SER A 61 12.07 0.80 15.56
C SER A 61 11.05 0.23 16.54
N VAL A 62 10.57 -1.00 16.30
CA VAL A 62 9.67 -1.69 17.23
C VAL A 62 10.38 -1.94 18.56
N ARG A 63 11.61 -2.46 18.54
CA ARG A 63 12.39 -2.76 19.76
C ARG A 63 12.73 -1.51 20.57
N GLU A 64 13.00 -0.40 19.90
CA GLU A 64 13.29 0.88 20.56
C GLU A 64 12.07 1.48 21.26
N ASN A 65 10.87 1.15 20.81
CA ASN A 65 9.60 1.64 21.37
C ASN A 65 8.85 0.60 22.22
N GLU A 66 9.40 -0.59 22.39
CA GLU A 66 8.82 -1.66 23.18
C GLU A 66 8.83 -1.30 24.67
N SER A 67 7.73 -1.53 25.38
CA SER A 67 7.56 -1.26 26.80
C SER A 67 6.78 -2.37 27.47
N GLU A 68 7.15 -2.73 28.70
CA GLU A 68 6.41 -3.72 29.51
C GLU A 68 4.99 -3.27 29.84
N GLU A 69 4.74 -1.96 29.89
CA GLU A 69 3.42 -1.38 30.13
C GLU A 69 2.65 -1.12 28.83
N GLY A 70 3.26 -1.44 27.69
CA GLY A 70 2.67 -1.27 26.38
C GLY A 70 1.49 -2.21 26.16
N ILE A 71 0.46 -1.72 25.44
CA ILE A 71 -0.67 -2.53 24.98
C ILE A 71 -0.61 -2.64 23.46
N LEU A 72 -0.96 -3.80 22.94
CA LEU A 72 -1.04 -4.04 21.52
C LEU A 72 -2.48 -3.81 21.05
N VAL A 73 -2.64 -2.91 20.09
CA VAL A 73 -3.95 -2.57 19.53
C VAL A 73 -4.01 -3.09 18.10
N PHE A 74 -5.07 -3.84 17.79
CA PHE A 74 -5.39 -4.28 16.43
C PHE A 74 -6.68 -3.61 15.98
N ASP A 75 -6.67 -3.11 14.75
CA ASP A 75 -7.85 -2.54 14.13
C ASP A 75 -7.93 -3.01 12.66
N ASP A 76 -9.12 -3.40 12.23
CA ASP A 76 -9.38 -3.85 10.88
C ASP A 76 -9.88 -2.69 10.02
N THR A 77 -9.29 -2.55 8.84
CA THR A 77 -9.74 -1.57 7.86
C THR A 77 -10.38 -2.26 6.66
N ILE A 78 -11.56 -1.80 6.29
CA ILE A 78 -12.29 -2.28 5.11
C ILE A 78 -11.98 -1.36 3.93
N SER A 79 -11.42 -1.92 2.85
CA SER A 79 -11.18 -1.21 1.60
C SER A 79 -12.03 -1.80 0.48
N GLU A 80 -12.88 -0.98 -0.11
CA GLU A 80 -13.76 -1.40 -1.19
C GLU A 80 -12.98 -1.63 -2.49
N LYS A 81 -13.22 -2.77 -3.14
CA LYS A 81 -12.62 -3.17 -4.42
C LYS A 81 -13.70 -3.58 -5.43
N PRO A 82 -14.40 -2.61 -6.04
CA PRO A 82 -15.61 -2.90 -6.83
C PRO A 82 -15.38 -3.72 -8.10
N TYR A 83 -14.18 -3.70 -8.64
CA TYR A 83 -13.87 -4.34 -9.93
C TYR A 83 -13.06 -5.63 -9.83
N THR A 84 -12.89 -6.17 -8.62
CA THR A 84 -12.08 -7.38 -8.39
C THR A 84 -12.98 -8.54 -8.00
N GLY A 85 -12.74 -9.73 -8.55
CA GLY A 85 -13.39 -10.97 -8.15
C GLY A 85 -12.99 -11.44 -6.75
N GLU A 86 -13.78 -12.36 -6.17
CA GLU A 86 -13.41 -12.98 -4.90
C GLU A 86 -12.10 -13.77 -5.02
N ASN A 87 -11.28 -13.67 -4.03
CA ASN A 87 -10.03 -14.43 -3.89
C ASN A 87 -9.69 -14.56 -2.40
N PRO A 88 -8.61 -15.26 -2.00
CA PRO A 88 -8.27 -15.45 -0.58
C PRO A 88 -8.11 -14.18 0.26
N LEU A 89 -7.85 -13.04 -0.39
CA LEU A 89 -7.68 -11.74 0.27
C LEU A 89 -8.92 -10.84 0.14
N MET A 90 -9.89 -11.25 -0.67
CA MET A 90 -11.05 -10.41 -1.02
C MET A 90 -12.34 -11.19 -0.85
N GLY A 91 -13.22 -10.69 -0.01
CA GLY A 91 -14.53 -11.27 0.24
C GLY A 91 -15.61 -10.20 0.34
N TRP A 92 -16.86 -10.68 0.46
CA TRP A 92 -17.99 -9.82 0.71
C TRP A 92 -18.09 -9.46 2.20
N HIS A 93 -18.18 -8.19 2.48
CA HIS A 93 -18.39 -7.67 3.82
C HIS A 93 -19.59 -6.71 3.86
N THR A 94 -20.33 -6.71 4.93
CA THR A 94 -21.42 -5.76 5.14
C THR A 94 -20.95 -4.64 6.04
N THR A 95 -20.93 -3.41 5.52
CA THR A 95 -20.61 -2.24 6.34
C THR A 95 -21.82 -1.79 7.15
N ILE A 96 -21.64 -1.62 8.44
CA ILE A 96 -22.70 -1.25 9.38
C ILE A 96 -23.31 0.13 9.06
N GLN A 97 -22.47 1.05 8.55
CA GLN A 97 -22.89 2.43 8.27
C GLN A 97 -23.80 2.60 7.05
N ARG A 98 -23.77 1.68 6.08
CA ARG A 98 -24.51 1.85 4.81
C ARG A 98 -25.55 0.75 4.56
N GLY A 99 -25.54 -0.33 5.31
CA GLY A 99 -26.42 -1.49 5.05
C GLY A 99 -26.22 -2.12 3.67
N VAL A 100 -25.15 -1.76 2.98
CA VAL A 100 -24.82 -2.21 1.63
C VAL A 100 -23.70 -3.25 1.72
N ARG A 101 -23.94 -4.37 1.04
CA ARG A 101 -22.93 -5.41 0.89
C ARG A 101 -21.97 -5.01 -0.23
N SER A 102 -20.72 -4.80 0.09
CA SER A 102 -19.67 -4.50 -0.88
C SER A 102 -18.54 -5.54 -0.86
N ARG A 103 -17.88 -5.67 -1.98
CA ARG A 103 -16.70 -6.53 -2.09
C ARG A 103 -15.47 -5.75 -1.57
N VAL A 104 -14.82 -6.30 -0.57
CA VAL A 104 -13.73 -5.60 0.13
C VAL A 104 -12.52 -6.51 0.34
N SER A 105 -11.35 -5.91 0.44
CA SER A 105 -10.18 -6.55 1.01
C SER A 105 -10.10 -6.23 2.50
N ILE A 106 -9.78 -7.21 3.30
CA ILE A 106 -9.46 -7.02 4.72
C ILE A 106 -7.94 -6.81 4.78
N CYS A 107 -7.53 -5.66 5.24
CA CYS A 107 -6.14 -5.34 5.50
C CYS A 107 -5.79 -5.58 6.97
#